data_15d80fcecc3e4a7a7e6dab5b0dd45d3b
#
_entry.id   15d80fcecc3e4a7a7e6dab5b0dd45d3b
#
_cell.length_a   1.000
_cell.length_b   1.000
_cell.length_c   1.000
_cell.angle_alpha   90.00
_cell.angle_beta   90.00
_cell.angle_gamma   90.00
#
_symmetry.space_group_name_H-M   'P 1'
#
loop_
_entity.id
_entity.type
_entity.pdbx_description
1 polymer ?
#
loop_
_entity_poly.entity_id
_entity_poly.type
_entity_poly.pdbx_seq_one_letter_code
_entity_poly.pdbx_strand_id
1 'polypeptide(L)'
;MQLALTRAGYPTRIDGIFGEHTCQALKDFTGNTDVCTVNRAVWEQLKPYLTGYRMHTIEKGDTVFGLSRRYGTTEEAILVANPLIDPDDLVVDAVLAIPLGFPLVPQMVKYTSVLTQWIVEGLVVRYPFLSAGVIGKSVMGKDIHSLWIGTGEKQVFYSASYHANESITTPVLLTFAEEYAAAYAAGGNIAFSSAAREENDGQTGMG
;
A
#
# COMPACT_ATOMS: atom_id res chain seq x y z
N MET A 1 -3.38 13.51 1.32
CA MET A 1 -2.85 14.08 2.56
C MET A 1 -3.57 13.55 3.79
N GLN A 2 -4.89 13.70 3.98
CA GLN A 2 -5.64 13.19 5.14
C GLN A 2 -5.39 11.69 5.40
N LEU A 3 -5.40 10.84 4.35
CA LEU A 3 -5.01 9.44 4.46
C LEU A 3 -3.59 9.25 4.99
N ALA A 4 -2.63 10.07 4.52
CA ALA A 4 -1.25 9.99 4.98
C ALA A 4 -1.11 10.38 6.45
N LEU A 5 -1.76 11.46 6.89
CA LEU A 5 -1.80 11.88 8.29
C LEU A 5 -2.39 10.80 9.19
N THR A 6 -3.53 10.23 8.79
CA THR A 6 -4.19 9.15 9.54
C THR A 6 -3.26 7.92 9.68
N ARG A 7 -2.58 7.51 8.61
CA ARG A 7 -1.61 6.41 8.63
C ARG A 7 -0.33 6.73 9.43
N ALA A 8 0.01 8.00 9.53
CA ALA A 8 1.13 8.48 10.35
C ALA A 8 0.78 8.56 11.85
N GLY A 9 -0.45 8.20 12.26
CA GLY A 9 -0.90 8.25 13.65
C GLY A 9 -1.58 9.56 14.05
N TYR A 10 -1.86 10.45 13.09
CA TYR A 10 -2.57 11.71 13.29
C TYR A 10 -3.95 11.65 12.62
N PRO A 11 -4.96 11.03 13.25
CA PRO A 11 -6.23 10.74 12.63
C PRO A 11 -6.99 12.01 12.26
N THR A 12 -7.51 12.02 11.04
CA THR A 12 -8.38 13.08 10.54
C THR A 12 -9.43 12.47 9.62
N ARG A 13 -10.54 13.18 9.41
CA ARG A 13 -11.58 12.73 8.49
C ARG A 13 -11.07 12.80 7.05
N ILE A 14 -11.19 11.69 6.33
CA ILE A 14 -10.75 11.59 4.92
C ILE A 14 -11.92 11.98 4.01
N ASP A 15 -12.25 13.26 3.95
CA ASP A 15 -13.38 13.81 3.18
C ASP A 15 -12.95 14.70 2.00
N GLY A 16 -11.65 14.91 1.84
CA GLY A 16 -11.08 15.77 0.80
C GLY A 16 -11.15 17.27 1.12
N ILE A 17 -11.63 17.65 2.32
CA ILE A 17 -11.76 19.06 2.75
C ILE A 17 -10.62 19.38 3.70
N PHE A 18 -9.79 20.35 3.33
CA PHE A 18 -8.74 20.86 4.23
C PHE A 18 -9.36 21.88 5.21
N GLY A 19 -9.92 21.38 6.31
CA GLY A 19 -10.48 22.18 7.38
C GLY A 19 -9.57 22.25 8.62
N GLU A 20 -10.11 22.79 9.70
CA GLU A 20 -9.40 23.01 10.97
C GLU A 20 -8.80 21.70 11.55
N HIS A 21 -9.57 20.61 11.55
CA HIS A 21 -9.07 19.30 12.03
C HIS A 21 -7.89 18.80 11.21
N THR A 22 -7.90 18.97 9.89
CA THR A 22 -6.78 18.57 9.03
C THR A 22 -5.56 19.46 9.26
N CYS A 23 -5.77 20.75 9.47
CA CYS A 23 -4.71 21.69 9.83
C CYS A 23 -4.09 21.32 11.18
N GLN A 24 -4.89 20.97 12.19
CA GLN A 24 -4.39 20.55 13.49
C GLN A 24 -3.56 19.26 13.39
N ALA A 25 -4.08 18.24 12.70
CA ALA A 25 -3.34 17.00 12.46
C ALA A 25 -2.01 17.25 11.73
N LEU A 26 -1.95 18.22 10.83
CA LEU A 26 -0.72 18.60 10.13
C LEU A 26 0.29 19.29 11.08
N LYS A 27 -0.17 20.17 11.97
CA LYS A 27 0.63 20.80 13.01
C LYS A 27 1.23 19.75 13.95
N ASP A 28 0.41 18.83 14.41
CA ASP A 28 0.83 17.75 15.31
C ASP A 28 1.85 16.82 14.62
N PHE A 29 1.63 16.48 13.35
CA PHE A 29 2.56 15.69 12.54
C PHE A 29 3.91 16.38 12.36
N THR A 30 3.93 17.70 12.09
CA THR A 30 5.16 18.44 11.82
C THR A 30 5.85 18.92 13.09
N GLY A 31 5.17 18.90 14.24
CA GLY A 31 5.62 19.53 15.49
C GLY A 31 5.70 21.06 15.40
N ASN A 32 5.08 21.67 14.38
CA ASN A 32 5.14 23.12 14.15
C ASN A 32 3.73 23.71 14.12
N THR A 33 3.43 24.56 15.11
CA THR A 33 2.12 25.18 15.31
C THR A 33 1.71 26.19 14.23
N ASP A 34 2.67 26.65 13.44
CA ASP A 34 2.42 27.66 12.39
C ASP A 34 2.14 27.02 11.01
N VAL A 35 2.34 25.70 10.88
CA VAL A 35 2.15 25.00 9.62
C VAL A 35 0.69 24.62 9.43
N CYS A 36 0.02 25.28 8.50
CA CYS A 36 -1.32 24.90 8.03
C CYS A 36 -1.38 24.79 6.49
N THR A 37 -0.23 24.55 5.87
CA THR A 37 -0.11 24.34 4.43
C THR A 37 0.91 23.24 4.15
N VAL A 38 0.70 22.50 3.06
CA VAL A 38 1.63 21.43 2.64
C VAL A 38 2.63 22.01 1.65
N ASN A 39 3.85 22.27 2.12
CA ASN A 39 4.98 22.57 1.25
C ASN A 39 5.68 21.26 0.81
N ARG A 40 6.71 21.38 -0.03
CA ARG A 40 7.45 20.23 -0.54
C ARG A 40 8.09 19.39 0.57
N ALA A 41 8.67 20.01 1.59
CA ALA A 41 9.32 19.29 2.67
C ALA A 41 8.33 18.46 3.50
N VAL A 42 7.17 19.03 3.81
CA VAL A 42 6.07 18.31 4.48
C VAL A 42 5.53 17.19 3.61
N TRP A 43 5.42 17.44 2.29
CA TRP A 43 4.96 16.42 1.34
C TRP A 43 5.89 15.21 1.28
N GLU A 44 7.20 15.42 1.22
CA GLU A 44 8.20 14.33 1.23
C GLU A 44 8.13 13.47 2.51
N GLN A 45 7.77 14.08 3.65
CA GLN A 45 7.54 13.35 4.90
C GLN A 45 6.25 12.55 4.90
N LEU A 46 5.19 13.02 4.22
CA LEU A 46 3.88 12.37 4.13
C LEU A 46 3.82 11.28 3.05
N LYS A 47 4.57 11.43 1.96
CA LYS A 47 4.53 10.52 0.82
C LYS A 47 4.71 9.05 1.21
N PRO A 48 5.63 8.65 2.11
CA PRO A 48 5.79 7.27 2.53
C PRO A 48 4.52 6.61 3.07
N TYR A 49 3.64 7.38 3.70
CA TYR A 49 2.36 6.87 4.21
C TYR A 49 1.31 6.66 3.12
N LEU A 50 1.59 7.10 1.88
CA LEU A 50 0.77 6.82 0.70
C LEU A 50 1.35 5.69 -0.14
N THR A 51 2.67 5.67 -0.32
CA THR A 51 3.38 4.63 -1.07
C THR A 51 3.66 3.38 -0.23
N GLY A 52 3.54 3.46 1.09
CA GLY A 52 3.67 2.33 2.00
C GLY A 52 5.09 1.86 2.28
N TYR A 53 6.11 2.63 1.91
CA TYR A 53 7.51 2.31 2.20
C TYR A 53 8.35 3.56 2.43
N ARG A 54 9.50 3.37 3.07
CA ARG A 54 10.58 4.37 3.17
C ARG A 54 11.87 3.78 2.63
N MET A 55 12.70 4.63 2.04
CA MET A 55 14.09 4.27 1.75
C MET A 55 14.93 4.60 2.99
N HIS A 56 15.78 3.66 3.39
CA HIS A 56 16.69 3.78 4.52
C HIS A 56 18.12 3.49 4.04
N THR A 57 19.05 4.41 4.32
CA THR A 57 20.48 4.18 4.10
C THR A 57 21.04 3.49 5.34
N ILE A 58 21.68 2.35 5.17
CA ILE A 58 22.21 1.53 6.25
C ILE A 58 23.33 2.29 6.96
N GLU A 59 23.19 2.43 8.27
CA GLU A 59 24.17 3.02 9.17
C GLU A 59 24.94 1.92 9.92
N LYS A 60 26.13 2.27 10.42
CA LYS A 60 26.93 1.32 11.21
C LYS A 60 26.17 0.89 12.47
N GLY A 61 25.93 -0.42 12.59
CA GLY A 61 25.22 -1.01 13.73
C GLY A 61 23.73 -1.25 13.47
N ASP A 62 23.22 -0.88 12.28
CA ASP A 62 21.89 -1.29 11.88
C ASP A 62 21.80 -2.82 11.74
N THR A 63 20.64 -3.34 12.12
CA THR A 63 20.25 -4.75 11.91
C THR A 63 18.84 -4.78 11.36
N VAL A 64 18.48 -5.85 10.63
CA VAL A 64 17.12 -6.04 10.13
C VAL A 64 16.11 -6.00 11.27
N PHE A 65 16.43 -6.64 12.41
CA PHE A 65 15.61 -6.57 13.63
C PHE A 65 15.44 -5.14 14.15
N GLY A 66 16.54 -4.38 14.29
CA GLY A 66 16.52 -2.99 14.76
C GLY A 66 15.67 -2.10 13.85
N LEU A 67 15.84 -2.25 12.53
CA LEU A 67 15.07 -1.51 11.52
C LEU A 67 13.58 -1.89 11.55
N SER A 68 13.25 -3.17 11.72
CA SER A 68 11.84 -3.59 11.82
C SER A 68 11.13 -2.92 13.01
N ARG A 69 11.80 -2.85 14.16
CA ARG A 69 11.28 -2.17 15.37
C ARG A 69 11.19 -0.66 15.18
N ARG A 70 12.23 -0.04 14.58
CA ARG A 70 12.28 1.42 14.33
C ARG A 70 11.15 1.89 13.42
N TYR A 71 10.81 1.11 12.41
CA TYR A 71 9.82 1.47 11.39
C TYR A 71 8.43 0.82 11.61
N GLY A 72 8.25 0.03 12.65
CA GLY A 72 6.96 -0.61 12.96
C GLY A 72 6.53 -1.62 11.89
N THR A 73 7.46 -2.40 11.39
CA THR A 73 7.26 -3.44 10.37
C THR A 73 7.83 -4.79 10.86
N THR A 74 7.89 -5.79 10.00
CA THR A 74 8.49 -7.09 10.31
C THR A 74 9.81 -7.28 9.58
N GLU A 75 10.70 -8.11 10.13
CA GLU A 75 11.94 -8.50 9.47
C GLU A 75 11.65 -9.18 8.13
N GLU A 76 10.66 -10.06 8.10
CA GLU A 76 10.22 -10.73 6.89
C GLU A 76 9.81 -9.75 5.78
N ALA A 77 9.02 -8.72 6.12
CA ALA A 77 8.62 -7.70 5.14
C ALA A 77 9.83 -6.94 4.57
N ILE A 78 10.84 -6.64 5.41
CA ILE A 78 12.09 -6.01 4.95
C ILE A 78 12.85 -6.95 4.02
N LEU A 79 12.98 -8.23 4.37
CA LEU A 79 13.70 -9.22 3.55
C LEU A 79 12.99 -9.47 2.21
N VAL A 80 11.67 -9.58 2.20
CA VAL A 80 10.88 -9.72 0.97
C VAL A 80 11.07 -8.52 0.03
N ALA A 81 11.08 -7.30 0.57
CA ALA A 81 11.27 -6.08 -0.23
C ALA A 81 12.72 -5.90 -0.71
N ASN A 82 13.69 -6.61 -0.12
CA ASN A 82 15.11 -6.48 -0.44
C ASN A 82 15.74 -7.88 -0.62
N PRO A 83 15.39 -8.64 -1.66
CA PRO A 83 15.76 -10.05 -1.79
C PRO A 83 17.25 -10.31 -2.03
N LEU A 84 18.05 -9.27 -2.21
CA LEU A 84 19.49 -9.37 -2.49
C LEU A 84 20.37 -9.04 -1.29
N ILE A 85 19.79 -8.68 -0.12
CA ILE A 85 20.58 -8.38 1.06
C ILE A 85 20.93 -9.65 1.84
N ASP A 86 22.09 -9.62 2.49
CA ASP A 86 22.44 -10.58 3.54
C ASP A 86 21.97 -9.99 4.88
N PRO A 87 21.01 -10.62 5.58
CA PRO A 87 20.51 -10.09 6.84
C PRO A 87 21.54 -10.08 7.96
N ASP A 88 22.57 -10.93 7.87
CA ASP A 88 23.64 -11.05 8.86
C ASP A 88 24.83 -10.13 8.56
N ASP A 89 24.92 -9.58 7.34
CA ASP A 89 26.00 -8.67 6.92
C ASP A 89 25.46 -7.50 6.09
N LEU A 90 24.83 -6.55 6.77
CA LEU A 90 24.30 -5.34 6.14
C LEU A 90 25.42 -4.39 5.72
N VAL A 91 25.50 -4.08 4.43
CA VAL A 91 26.52 -3.19 3.87
C VAL A 91 26.18 -1.72 4.20
N VAL A 92 27.05 -1.05 4.95
CA VAL A 92 26.91 0.39 5.27
C VAL A 92 26.84 1.21 3.98
N ASP A 93 26.05 2.27 3.99
CA ASP A 93 25.72 3.16 2.84
C ASP A 93 24.85 2.49 1.75
N ALA A 94 24.54 1.21 1.82
CA ALA A 94 23.54 0.61 0.95
C ALA A 94 22.12 1.12 1.34
N VAL A 95 21.20 1.10 0.38
CA VAL A 95 19.84 1.62 0.58
C VAL A 95 18.83 0.47 0.58
N LEU A 96 18.04 0.39 1.64
CA LEU A 96 16.96 -0.58 1.80
C LEU A 96 15.58 0.08 1.59
N ALA A 97 14.69 -0.65 0.95
CA ALA A 97 13.27 -0.36 0.98
C ALA A 97 12.66 -0.95 2.27
N ILE A 98 12.10 -0.11 3.11
CA ILE A 98 11.46 -0.52 4.36
C ILE A 98 9.94 -0.41 4.21
N PRO A 99 9.21 -1.52 4.02
CA PRO A 99 7.74 -1.51 4.05
C PRO A 99 7.20 -1.02 5.39
N LEU A 100 6.18 -0.16 5.35
CA LEU A 100 5.51 0.28 6.57
C LEU A 100 4.41 -0.74 6.96
N GLY A 101 4.21 -0.97 8.26
CA GLY A 101 3.39 -2.04 8.82
C GLY A 101 1.87 -1.84 8.71
N PHE A 102 1.36 -1.32 7.59
CA PHE A 102 -0.08 -1.17 7.33
C PHE A 102 -0.45 -1.69 5.94
N PRO A 103 -1.72 -2.11 5.71
CA PRO A 103 -2.21 -2.47 4.39
C PRO A 103 -2.07 -1.30 3.42
N LEU A 104 -1.50 -1.55 2.24
CA LEU A 104 -1.25 -0.49 1.27
C LEU A 104 -2.53 -0.01 0.62
N VAL A 105 -3.46 -0.92 0.33
CA VAL A 105 -4.76 -0.61 -0.28
C VAL A 105 -5.73 -0.09 0.79
N PRO A 106 -6.04 1.23 0.83
CA PRO A 106 -6.90 1.79 1.86
C PRO A 106 -8.36 1.44 1.62
N GLN A 107 -9.09 1.17 2.72
CA GLN A 107 -10.52 0.99 2.71
C GLN A 107 -11.24 2.35 2.85
N MET A 108 -12.50 2.44 2.34
CA MET A 108 -13.40 3.57 2.60
C MET A 108 -12.87 4.95 2.16
N VAL A 109 -12.03 4.99 1.12
CA VAL A 109 -11.54 6.24 0.54
C VAL A 109 -11.94 6.37 -0.93
N LYS A 110 -12.03 7.62 -1.42
CA LYS A 110 -12.23 7.88 -2.85
C LYS A 110 -10.94 7.60 -3.61
N TYR A 111 -10.98 6.63 -4.51
CA TYR A 111 -9.85 6.33 -5.38
C TYR A 111 -9.69 7.37 -6.49
N THR A 112 -8.46 7.80 -6.69
CA THR A 112 -8.04 8.68 -7.78
C THR A 112 -6.91 8.00 -8.55
N SER A 113 -6.66 8.40 -9.80
CA SER A 113 -5.54 7.88 -10.59
C SER A 113 -4.19 8.03 -9.89
N VAL A 114 -4.01 9.13 -9.15
CA VAL A 114 -2.77 9.39 -8.39
C VAL A 114 -2.63 8.42 -7.20
N LEU A 115 -3.72 8.16 -6.45
CA LEU A 115 -3.68 7.18 -5.36
C LEU A 115 -3.42 5.77 -5.90
N THR A 116 -4.07 5.40 -7.01
CA THR A 116 -3.82 4.12 -7.69
C THR A 116 -2.36 3.98 -8.11
N GLN A 117 -1.76 5.02 -8.68
CA GLN A 117 -0.34 5.04 -9.05
C GLN A 117 0.56 4.78 -7.83
N TRP A 118 0.34 5.45 -6.70
CA TRP A 118 1.15 5.25 -5.50
C TRP A 118 0.98 3.87 -4.88
N ILE A 119 -0.22 3.30 -4.94
CA ILE A 119 -0.46 1.92 -4.50
C ILE A 119 0.31 0.94 -5.39
N VAL A 120 0.25 1.10 -6.70
CA VAL A 120 0.99 0.25 -7.66
C VAL A 120 2.50 0.37 -7.43
N GLU A 121 3.02 1.61 -7.26
CA GLU A 121 4.43 1.86 -6.89
C GLU A 121 4.81 1.12 -5.60
N GLY A 122 4.00 1.25 -4.57
CA GLY A 122 4.24 0.61 -3.28
C GLY A 122 4.18 -0.90 -3.33
N LEU A 123 3.27 -1.50 -4.12
CA LEU A 123 3.17 -2.94 -4.29
C LEU A 123 4.45 -3.52 -4.92
N VAL A 124 4.97 -2.88 -5.97
CA VAL A 124 6.20 -3.35 -6.64
C VAL A 124 7.42 -3.21 -5.74
N VAL A 125 7.48 -2.17 -4.90
CA VAL A 125 8.59 -2.02 -3.94
C VAL A 125 8.48 -3.03 -2.80
N ARG A 126 7.28 -3.28 -2.27
CA ARG A 126 7.07 -4.29 -1.22
C ARG A 126 7.30 -5.72 -1.70
N TYR A 127 6.99 -5.99 -2.96
CA TYR A 127 7.01 -7.30 -3.58
C TYR A 127 7.76 -7.25 -4.92
N PRO A 128 9.09 -7.28 -4.93
CA PRO A 128 9.91 -7.12 -6.13
C PRO A 128 9.73 -8.20 -7.22
N PHE A 129 9.00 -9.27 -6.90
CA PHE A 129 8.58 -10.26 -7.90
C PHE A 129 7.36 -9.81 -8.73
N LEU A 130 6.71 -8.70 -8.36
CA LEU A 130 5.71 -8.03 -9.19
C LEU A 130 6.41 -7.12 -10.19
N SER A 131 5.81 -6.94 -11.36
CA SER A 131 6.19 -5.90 -12.29
C SER A 131 5.00 -5.01 -12.61
N ALA A 132 5.26 -3.72 -12.82
CA ALA A 132 4.24 -2.75 -13.18
C ALA A 132 4.57 -2.08 -14.51
N GLY A 133 3.53 -1.66 -15.21
CA GLY A 133 3.66 -0.91 -16.47
C GLY A 133 2.49 0.03 -16.70
N VAL A 134 2.56 0.71 -17.81
CA VAL A 134 1.48 1.58 -18.32
C VAL A 134 1.04 1.02 -19.67
N ILE A 135 -0.21 0.56 -19.74
CA ILE A 135 -0.77 -0.02 -20.97
C ILE A 135 -1.43 1.01 -21.90
N GLY A 136 -1.55 2.23 -21.45
CA GLY A 136 -2.13 3.31 -22.23
C GLY A 136 -2.47 4.53 -21.39
N LYS A 137 -3.17 5.47 -21.99
CA LYS A 137 -3.65 6.69 -21.33
C LYS A 137 -5.17 6.83 -21.49
N SER A 138 -5.81 7.32 -20.45
CA SER A 138 -7.22 7.71 -20.50
C SER A 138 -7.42 8.93 -21.38
N VAL A 139 -8.68 9.24 -21.69
CA VAL A 139 -9.06 10.47 -22.44
C VAL A 139 -8.52 11.74 -21.74
N MET A 140 -8.40 11.71 -20.40
CA MET A 140 -7.82 12.81 -19.61
C MET A 140 -6.29 12.77 -19.52
N GLY A 141 -5.61 11.94 -20.30
CA GLY A 141 -4.15 11.81 -20.31
C GLY A 141 -3.56 11.13 -19.07
N LYS A 142 -4.38 10.49 -18.22
CA LYS A 142 -3.92 9.75 -17.05
C LYS A 142 -3.46 8.35 -17.44
N ASP A 143 -2.40 7.86 -16.81
CA ASP A 143 -1.87 6.54 -17.05
C ASP A 143 -2.85 5.45 -16.61
N ILE A 144 -2.96 4.41 -17.46
CA ILE A 144 -3.68 3.17 -17.15
C ILE A 144 -2.61 2.17 -16.72
N HIS A 145 -2.56 1.91 -15.43
CA HIS A 145 -1.55 1.04 -14.83
C HIS A 145 -1.91 -0.42 -15.00
N SER A 146 -0.87 -1.25 -15.13
CA SER A 146 -0.96 -2.71 -15.11
C SER A 146 0.01 -3.29 -14.09
N LEU A 147 -0.35 -4.42 -13.51
CA LEU A 147 0.49 -5.25 -12.67
C LEU A 147 0.58 -6.65 -13.27
N TRP A 148 1.78 -7.23 -13.28
CA TRP A 148 2.00 -8.62 -13.63
C TRP A 148 2.48 -9.40 -12.41
N ILE A 149 1.86 -10.56 -12.20
CA ILE A 149 2.12 -11.46 -11.08
C ILE A 149 2.38 -12.86 -11.65
N GLY A 150 3.55 -13.42 -11.34
CA GLY A 150 3.92 -14.76 -11.73
C GLY A 150 4.63 -14.86 -13.08
N THR A 151 5.07 -16.08 -13.39
CA THR A 151 5.89 -16.42 -14.57
C THR A 151 5.34 -17.60 -15.37
N GLY A 152 4.10 -18.04 -15.07
CA GLY A 152 3.47 -19.19 -15.72
C GLY A 152 3.05 -18.90 -17.17
N GLU A 153 2.96 -19.97 -17.97
CA GLU A 153 2.53 -19.88 -19.38
C GLU A 153 1.06 -19.49 -19.53
N LYS A 154 0.20 -19.87 -18.56
CA LYS A 154 -1.21 -19.50 -18.57
C LYS A 154 -1.37 -18.10 -18.00
N GLN A 155 -1.94 -17.21 -18.80
CA GLN A 155 -2.22 -15.85 -18.39
C GLN A 155 -3.71 -15.65 -18.14
N VAL A 156 -4.04 -14.97 -17.04
CA VAL A 156 -5.39 -14.51 -16.70
C VAL A 156 -5.35 -13.00 -16.60
N PHE A 157 -6.30 -12.36 -17.24
CA PHE A 157 -6.42 -10.90 -17.23
C PHE A 157 -7.61 -10.47 -16.40
N TYR A 158 -7.36 -9.59 -15.43
CA TYR A 158 -8.38 -8.91 -14.63
C TYR A 158 -8.33 -7.42 -14.91
N SER A 159 -9.50 -6.78 -15.04
CA SER A 159 -9.61 -5.34 -15.19
C SER A 159 -10.60 -4.75 -14.19
N ALA A 160 -10.38 -3.49 -13.81
CA ALA A 160 -11.21 -2.77 -12.86
C ALA A 160 -11.56 -1.39 -13.42
N SER A 161 -12.69 -0.83 -12.97
CA SER A 161 -13.22 0.47 -13.39
C SER A 161 -13.30 0.63 -14.91
N TYR A 162 -13.68 -0.44 -15.59
CA TYR A 162 -13.93 -0.42 -17.04
C TYR A 162 -15.04 0.57 -17.39
N HIS A 163 -16.10 0.60 -16.58
CA HIS A 163 -17.13 1.63 -16.65
C HIS A 163 -16.92 2.68 -15.53
N ALA A 164 -17.13 3.93 -15.85
CA ALA A 164 -16.81 5.06 -14.97
C ALA A 164 -17.58 5.09 -13.62
N ASN A 165 -18.71 4.39 -13.53
CA ASN A 165 -19.53 4.27 -12.31
C ASN A 165 -19.16 3.07 -11.41
N GLU A 166 -18.20 2.27 -11.82
CA GLU A 166 -17.76 1.05 -11.10
C GLU A 166 -16.48 1.26 -10.31
N SER A 167 -16.28 2.43 -9.72
CA SER A 167 -15.05 2.81 -9.03
C SER A 167 -14.66 1.86 -7.88
N ILE A 168 -15.61 1.10 -7.33
CA ILE A 168 -15.37 0.12 -6.28
C ILE A 168 -14.53 -1.07 -6.77
N THR A 169 -14.53 -1.38 -8.05
CA THR A 169 -13.78 -2.51 -8.59
C THR A 169 -12.28 -2.30 -8.55
N THR A 170 -11.79 -1.05 -8.60
CA THR A 170 -10.36 -0.72 -8.45
C THR A 170 -9.79 -1.14 -7.08
N PRO A 171 -10.34 -0.69 -5.92
CA PRO A 171 -9.86 -1.16 -4.63
C PRO A 171 -9.99 -2.68 -4.46
N VAL A 172 -11.05 -3.31 -4.95
CA VAL A 172 -11.20 -4.77 -4.88
C VAL A 172 -10.07 -5.49 -5.62
N LEU A 173 -9.74 -5.06 -6.84
CA LEU A 173 -8.65 -5.67 -7.61
C LEU A 173 -7.28 -5.41 -6.99
N LEU A 174 -7.04 -4.21 -6.46
CA LEU A 174 -5.78 -3.88 -5.80
C LEU A 174 -5.62 -4.65 -4.48
N THR A 175 -6.70 -4.80 -3.69
CA THR A 175 -6.68 -5.63 -2.47
C THR A 175 -6.37 -7.09 -2.81
N PHE A 176 -7.01 -7.63 -3.84
CA PHE A 176 -6.70 -8.97 -4.33
C PHE A 176 -5.21 -9.11 -4.70
N ALA A 177 -4.64 -8.11 -5.41
CA ALA A 177 -3.23 -8.13 -5.79
C ALA A 177 -2.29 -8.04 -4.57
N GLU A 178 -2.62 -7.21 -3.57
CA GLU A 178 -1.84 -7.09 -2.32
C GLU A 178 -1.88 -8.40 -1.51
N GLU A 179 -3.07 -8.98 -1.31
CA GLU A 179 -3.25 -10.24 -0.58
C GLU A 179 -2.56 -11.41 -1.29
N TYR A 180 -2.68 -11.47 -2.62
CA TYR A 180 -1.99 -12.49 -3.42
C TYR A 180 -0.48 -12.39 -3.27
N ALA A 181 0.08 -11.19 -3.39
CA ALA A 181 1.50 -10.96 -3.25
C ALA A 181 2.00 -11.30 -1.84
N ALA A 182 1.25 -10.91 -0.80
CA ALA A 182 1.57 -11.25 0.58
C ALA A 182 1.55 -12.76 0.84
N ALA A 183 0.53 -13.47 0.35
CA ALA A 183 0.43 -14.93 0.49
C ALA A 183 1.56 -15.64 -0.26
N TYR A 184 1.90 -15.20 -1.48
CA TYR A 184 3.00 -15.74 -2.25
C TYR A 184 4.35 -15.54 -1.53
N ALA A 185 4.61 -14.35 -1.00
CA ALA A 185 5.83 -14.04 -0.23
C ALA A 185 5.98 -14.92 1.01
N ALA A 186 4.86 -15.23 1.69
CA ALA A 186 4.83 -16.12 2.85
C ALA A 186 4.86 -17.62 2.50
N GLY A 187 4.94 -18.00 1.22
CA GLY A 187 4.86 -19.39 0.78
C GLY A 187 3.50 -20.03 1.02
N GLY A 188 2.46 -19.22 1.18
CA GLY A 188 1.10 -19.65 1.50
C GLY A 188 0.17 -19.69 0.28
N ASN A 189 -1.08 -20.05 0.55
CA ASN A 189 -2.18 -19.98 -0.42
C ASN A 189 -3.18 -18.90 -0.01
N ILE A 190 -3.85 -18.29 -0.99
CA ILE A 190 -4.98 -17.41 -0.70
C ILE A 190 -6.17 -18.31 -0.32
N ALA A 191 -6.61 -18.20 0.93
CA ALA A 191 -7.84 -18.82 1.37
C ALA A 191 -8.98 -17.78 1.26
N PHE A 192 -9.90 -18.00 0.32
CA PHE A 192 -11.16 -17.28 0.34
C PHE A 192 -12.04 -17.93 1.42
N SER A 193 -12.31 -17.22 2.52
CA SER A 193 -13.28 -17.71 3.49
C SER A 193 -14.67 -17.71 2.85
N SER A 194 -15.26 -18.90 2.67
CA SER A 194 -16.65 -19.07 2.21
C SER A 194 -17.67 -18.78 3.32
N ALA A 195 -17.35 -17.93 4.28
CA ALA A 195 -18.21 -17.58 5.41
C ALA A 195 -19.57 -16.96 5.05
N ALA A 196 -19.85 -16.77 3.75
CA ALA A 196 -21.14 -16.28 3.27
C ALA A 196 -22.10 -17.39 2.79
N ARG A 197 -21.76 -18.68 2.94
CA ARG A 197 -22.58 -19.80 2.37
C ARG A 197 -23.38 -20.61 3.40
N GLU A 198 -23.23 -20.40 4.69
CA GLU A 198 -23.89 -21.24 5.71
C GLU A 198 -25.22 -20.69 6.27
N GLU A 199 -25.70 -19.52 5.88
CA GLU A 199 -26.95 -18.97 6.41
C GLU A 199 -28.24 -19.27 5.61
N ASN A 200 -28.19 -20.02 4.50
CA ASN A 200 -29.40 -20.17 3.66
C ASN A 200 -29.90 -21.61 3.43
N ASP A 201 -29.35 -22.63 4.11
CA ASP A 201 -29.82 -24.04 3.96
C ASP A 201 -30.63 -24.56 5.15
N GLY A 202 -31.09 -23.66 6.03
CA GLY A 202 -31.77 -24.01 7.31
C GLY A 202 -33.29 -23.80 7.34
N GLN A 203 -33.99 -23.48 6.25
CA GLN A 203 -35.45 -23.33 6.28
C GLN A 203 -36.17 -23.80 5.01
N THR A 204 -36.16 -25.09 4.74
CA THR A 204 -37.24 -25.73 3.99
C THR A 204 -37.44 -27.13 4.55
N GLY A 205 -38.25 -27.22 5.58
CA GLY A 205 -38.72 -28.48 6.13
C GLY A 205 -39.86 -28.25 7.09
N MET A 206 -41.05 -28.64 6.63
CA MET A 206 -42.29 -28.87 7.35
C MET A 206 -43.39 -27.82 7.18
N GLY A 207 -44.43 -28.30 6.52
CA GLY A 207 -45.79 -27.80 6.51
C GLY A 207 -46.54 -28.33 5.33
#